data_9f61f46afe2d0ac6485721d51b430999
#
_entry.id   9f61f46afe2d0ac6485721d51b430999
#
_cell.length_a   1.000
_cell.length_b   1.000
_cell.length_c   1.000
_cell.angle_alpha   90.00
_cell.angle_beta   90.00
_cell.angle_gamma   90.00
#
_symmetry.space_group_name_H-M   'P 1'
#
loop_
_entity.id
_entity.type
_entity.pdbx_description
1 polymer ?
#
loop_
_entity_poly.entity_id
_entity_poly.type
_entity_poly.pdbx_seq_one_letter_code
_entity_poly.pdbx_strand_id
1 'polypeptide(L)'
;TETSGSYVNTEGRVQSFKGVVSPLGNARPAWKVLRVLANLLAVENFDYETTEQIRAEIFSDGLEVNQYLNNKLKSADFEIKEIERRGIERIGEVPIYQADPIVRRAESLQLTHDAESPKAWAAPVVLERLGLVSGNQVKISQGRGIAKLEIASDEKLPNNCVRIACAHPMTIALGDLFGEVFIEKL
;
A
#
# COMPACT_ATOMS: atom_id res chain seq x y z
N THR A 1 -11.72 7.84 15.05
CA THR A 1 -12.81 8.08 16.03
C THR A 1 -12.80 7.10 17.20
N GLU A 2 -12.23 5.92 17.07
CA GLU A 2 -12.25 4.82 18.05
C GLU A 2 -11.05 4.82 19.00
N THR A 3 -10.00 5.58 18.70
CA THR A 3 -8.77 5.63 19.50
C THR A 3 -8.51 7.03 20.06
N SER A 4 -7.78 7.08 21.17
CA SER A 4 -7.14 8.29 21.66
C SER A 4 -5.73 8.38 21.14
N GLY A 5 -5.16 9.57 21.06
CA GLY A 5 -3.79 9.74 20.62
C GLY A 5 -3.32 11.19 20.67
N SER A 6 -2.11 11.41 20.18
CA SER A 6 -1.50 12.72 20.01
C SER A 6 -0.77 12.80 18.70
N TYR A 7 -0.91 13.90 17.99
CA TYR A 7 -0.23 14.17 16.73
C TYR A 7 0.40 15.57 16.75
N VAL A 8 1.41 15.72 15.92
CA VAL A 8 1.97 17.04 15.60
C VAL A 8 1.35 17.51 14.29
N ASN A 9 0.73 18.69 14.28
CA ASN A 9 0.15 19.25 13.08
C ASN A 9 1.24 19.88 12.18
N THR A 10 0.84 20.38 11.01
CA THR A 10 1.76 21.01 10.04
C THR A 10 2.41 22.31 10.56
N GLU A 11 1.83 22.92 11.58
CA GLU A 11 2.39 24.10 12.28
C GLU A 11 3.39 23.73 13.38
N GLY A 12 3.62 22.43 13.62
CA GLY A 12 4.48 21.97 14.71
C GLY A 12 3.82 21.91 16.08
N ARG A 13 2.50 22.04 16.16
CA ARG A 13 1.79 21.99 17.43
C ARG A 13 1.39 20.57 17.79
N VAL A 14 1.75 20.13 19.00
CA VAL A 14 1.31 18.86 19.55
C VAL A 14 -0.13 18.98 20.04
N GLN A 15 -1.01 18.14 19.53
CA GLN A 15 -2.43 18.12 19.87
C GLN A 15 -2.86 16.71 20.22
N SER A 16 -3.64 16.59 21.30
CA SER A 16 -4.21 15.30 21.74
C SER A 16 -5.71 15.26 21.44
N PHE A 17 -6.19 14.08 21.18
CA PHE A 17 -7.61 13.81 20.94
C PHE A 17 -8.04 12.54 21.69
N LYS A 18 -9.33 12.42 21.93
CA LYS A 18 -9.94 11.28 22.61
C LYS A 18 -10.77 10.46 21.62
N GLY A 19 -10.81 9.15 21.81
CA GLY A 19 -11.79 8.31 21.15
C GLY A 19 -13.21 8.67 21.59
N VAL A 20 -14.11 8.76 20.63
CA VAL A 20 -15.52 9.18 20.86
C VAL A 20 -16.52 8.04 20.66
N VAL A 21 -16.09 6.93 20.07
CA VAL A 21 -16.90 5.72 19.89
C VAL A 21 -16.11 4.47 20.28
N SER A 22 -16.81 3.44 20.70
CA SER A 22 -16.18 2.14 20.95
C SER A 22 -15.84 1.43 19.64
N PRO A 23 -14.72 0.70 19.58
CA PRO A 23 -14.42 -0.16 18.44
C PRO A 23 -15.50 -1.19 18.17
N LEU A 24 -15.75 -1.50 16.91
CA LEU A 24 -16.78 -2.43 16.51
C LEU A 24 -16.42 -3.90 16.86
N GLY A 25 -17.30 -4.59 17.52
CA GLY A 25 -17.14 -6.01 17.83
C GLY A 25 -15.86 -6.31 18.62
N ASN A 26 -15.03 -7.18 18.07
CA ASN A 26 -13.75 -7.57 18.68
C ASN A 26 -12.56 -6.67 18.32
N ALA A 27 -12.76 -5.62 17.54
CA ALA A 27 -11.69 -4.67 17.22
C ALA A 27 -11.14 -3.99 18.49
N ARG A 28 -9.88 -3.64 18.47
CA ARG A 28 -9.19 -2.93 19.57
C ARG A 28 -8.33 -1.82 18.99
N PRO A 29 -8.17 -0.68 19.69
CA PRO A 29 -7.21 0.33 19.31
C PRO A 29 -5.80 -0.25 19.16
N ALA A 30 -5.07 0.19 18.14
CA ALA A 30 -3.75 -0.37 17.80
C ALA A 30 -2.76 -0.37 18.99
N TRP A 31 -2.76 0.69 19.82
CA TRP A 31 -1.88 0.77 20.98
C TRP A 31 -2.16 -0.35 22.02
N LYS A 32 -3.43 -0.76 22.19
CA LYS A 32 -3.79 -1.89 23.07
C LYS A 32 -3.32 -3.23 22.50
N VAL A 33 -3.40 -3.39 21.18
CA VAL A 33 -2.85 -4.57 20.50
C VAL A 33 -1.33 -4.65 20.68
N LEU A 34 -0.64 -3.53 20.49
CA LEU A 34 0.82 -3.44 20.69
C LEU A 34 1.21 -3.70 22.14
N ARG A 35 0.44 -3.19 23.12
CA ARG A 35 0.67 -3.48 24.54
C ARG A 35 0.62 -4.98 24.83
N VAL A 36 -0.43 -5.65 24.35
CA VAL A 36 -0.57 -7.11 24.57
C VAL A 36 0.55 -7.87 23.85
N LEU A 37 0.91 -7.46 22.65
CA LEU A 37 2.05 -8.06 21.93
C LEU A 37 3.36 -7.90 22.70
N ALA A 38 3.63 -6.72 23.26
CA ALA A 38 4.81 -6.46 24.06
C ALA A 38 4.86 -7.37 25.31
N ASN A 39 3.72 -7.56 25.99
CA ASN A 39 3.64 -8.46 27.13
C ASN A 39 3.90 -9.93 26.72
N LEU A 40 3.37 -10.37 25.57
CA LEU A 40 3.63 -11.71 25.03
C LEU A 40 5.11 -11.93 24.65
N LEU A 41 5.81 -10.84 24.29
CA LEU A 41 7.24 -10.84 23.98
C LEU A 41 8.11 -10.58 25.20
N ALA A 42 7.52 -10.51 26.41
CA ALA A 42 8.20 -10.22 27.67
C ALA A 42 9.01 -8.90 27.66
N VAL A 43 8.47 -7.87 26.97
CA VAL A 43 9.05 -6.52 27.02
C VAL A 43 8.71 -5.90 28.35
N GLU A 44 9.73 -5.49 29.10
CA GLU A 44 9.57 -4.88 30.41
C GLU A 44 8.95 -3.47 30.32
N ASN A 45 8.22 -3.07 31.37
CA ASN A 45 7.64 -1.73 31.53
C ASN A 45 6.64 -1.32 30.42
N PHE A 46 5.88 -2.27 29.87
CA PHE A 46 4.92 -2.03 28.80
C PHE A 46 3.46 -2.19 29.24
N ASP A 47 3.15 -1.95 30.52
CA ASP A 47 1.83 -2.16 31.12
C ASP A 47 0.95 -0.89 31.14
N TYR A 48 0.96 -0.14 30.03
CA TYR A 48 0.15 1.07 29.91
C TYR A 48 -1.34 0.76 29.93
N GLU A 49 -2.10 1.55 30.66
CA GLU A 49 -3.56 1.50 30.72
C GLU A 49 -4.22 2.58 29.86
N THR A 50 -3.50 3.68 29.62
CA THR A 50 -4.03 4.84 28.87
C THR A 50 -2.99 5.40 27.91
N THR A 51 -3.46 6.10 26.88
CA THR A 51 -2.59 6.83 25.94
C THR A 51 -1.90 8.03 26.61
N GLU A 52 -2.50 8.56 27.67
CA GLU A 52 -1.91 9.62 28.48
C GLU A 52 -0.64 9.15 29.22
N GLN A 53 -0.62 7.91 29.71
CA GLN A 53 0.58 7.33 30.31
C GLN A 53 1.70 7.20 29.27
N ILE A 54 1.40 6.69 28.09
CA ILE A 54 2.38 6.57 26.98
C ILE A 54 2.90 7.97 26.62
N ARG A 55 2.02 8.96 26.50
CA ARG A 55 2.42 10.33 26.22
C ARG A 55 3.30 10.93 27.33
N ALA A 56 2.92 10.70 28.59
CA ALA A 56 3.69 11.20 29.73
C ALA A 56 5.10 10.65 29.75
N GLU A 57 5.30 9.38 29.41
CA GLU A 57 6.61 8.78 29.30
C GLU A 57 7.43 9.38 28.15
N ILE A 58 6.84 9.53 26.96
CA ILE A 58 7.53 10.15 25.81
C ILE A 58 8.03 11.58 26.16
N PHE A 59 7.28 12.31 26.94
CA PHE A 59 7.61 13.72 27.30
C PHE A 59 8.23 13.85 28.69
N SER A 60 8.47 12.76 29.42
CA SER A 60 8.98 12.78 30.80
C SER A 60 10.35 13.43 30.95
N ASP A 61 11.21 13.27 29.95
CA ASP A 61 12.59 13.74 29.96
C ASP A 61 12.74 15.17 29.37
N GLY A 62 11.66 15.95 29.37
CA GLY A 62 11.70 17.30 28.84
C GLY A 62 11.90 17.35 27.33
N LEU A 63 11.34 16.39 26.60
CA LEU A 63 11.41 16.34 25.14
C LEU A 63 10.83 17.63 24.55
N GLU A 64 11.70 18.51 24.15
CA GLU A 64 11.35 19.76 23.44
C GLU A 64 11.05 19.43 21.98
N VAL A 65 9.77 19.17 21.66
CA VAL A 65 9.32 18.80 20.30
C VAL A 65 9.82 19.77 19.23
N ASN A 66 9.88 21.07 19.57
CA ASN A 66 10.34 22.11 18.67
C ASN A 66 11.75 21.88 18.11
N GLN A 67 12.61 21.15 18.81
CA GLN A 67 13.95 20.83 18.34
C GLN A 67 13.94 19.88 17.14
N TYR A 68 12.89 19.08 17.01
CA TYR A 68 12.72 18.10 15.94
C TYR A 68 11.88 18.64 14.77
N LEU A 69 11.19 19.76 14.97
CA LEU A 69 10.33 20.40 13.98
C LEU A 69 11.14 21.37 13.14
N ASN A 70 11.88 20.87 12.18
CA ASN A 70 12.61 21.68 11.22
C ASN A 70 12.53 21.09 9.82
N ASN A 71 12.58 21.97 8.80
CA ASN A 71 12.60 21.59 7.39
C ASN A 71 14.00 21.32 6.85
N LYS A 72 14.99 21.13 7.72
CA LYS A 72 16.35 20.83 7.29
C LYS A 72 16.41 19.35 6.93
N LEU A 73 16.62 19.07 5.66
CA LEU A 73 16.98 17.74 5.21
C LEU A 73 18.36 17.41 5.79
N LYS A 74 18.47 16.33 6.57
CA LYS A 74 19.79 15.77 6.83
C LYS A 74 20.30 15.23 5.51
N SER A 75 21.46 15.70 5.05
CA SER A 75 22.12 15.11 3.89
C SER A 75 22.25 13.61 4.14
N ALA A 76 21.63 12.82 3.30
CA ALA A 76 21.88 11.39 3.26
C ALA A 76 22.68 11.12 1.99
N ASP A 77 23.91 10.64 2.16
CA ASP A 77 24.64 10.08 1.04
C ASP A 77 23.97 8.77 0.68
N PHE A 78 23.26 8.76 -0.43
CA PHE A 78 22.71 7.53 -0.99
C PHE A 78 23.25 7.32 -2.40
N GLU A 79 23.73 6.13 -2.63
CA GLU A 79 24.17 5.69 -3.94
C GLU A 79 22.97 5.15 -4.70
N ILE A 80 22.65 5.73 -5.85
CA ILE A 80 21.66 5.18 -6.77
C ILE A 80 22.33 4.04 -7.51
N LYS A 81 22.03 2.80 -7.11
CA LYS A 81 22.49 1.62 -7.85
C LYS A 81 21.62 1.43 -9.08
N GLU A 82 22.24 1.33 -10.24
CA GLU A 82 21.54 0.85 -11.43
C GLU A 82 21.10 -0.60 -11.21
N ILE A 83 19.79 -0.82 -11.31
CA ILE A 83 19.22 -2.15 -11.25
C ILE A 83 19.17 -2.67 -12.68
N GLU A 84 20.00 -3.66 -13.02
CA GLU A 84 19.87 -4.37 -14.29
C GLU A 84 18.52 -5.11 -14.33
N ARG A 85 17.63 -4.63 -15.17
CA ARG A 85 16.31 -5.20 -15.38
C ARG A 85 16.31 -5.98 -16.68
N ARG A 86 16.11 -7.29 -16.60
CA ARG A 86 16.17 -8.19 -17.75
C ARG A 86 14.82 -8.77 -18.15
N GLY A 87 13.82 -8.68 -17.28
CA GLY A 87 12.49 -9.24 -17.45
C GLY A 87 11.44 -8.24 -17.92
N ILE A 88 10.19 -8.67 -17.82
CA ILE A 88 9.02 -7.81 -18.01
C ILE A 88 8.71 -7.15 -16.67
N GLU A 89 8.64 -5.82 -16.66
CA GLU A 89 8.36 -5.03 -15.47
C GLU A 89 6.87 -4.72 -15.37
N ARG A 90 6.31 -4.90 -14.17
CA ARG A 90 4.97 -4.42 -13.86
C ARG A 90 4.97 -2.91 -13.68
N ILE A 91 3.98 -2.25 -14.27
CA ILE A 91 3.55 -0.90 -13.94
C ILE A 91 2.19 -1.02 -13.27
N GLY A 92 2.15 -0.79 -11.95
CA GLY A 92 0.92 -0.79 -11.18
C GLY A 92 0.24 0.58 -11.22
N GLU A 93 -1.05 0.58 -11.47
CA GLU A 93 -1.89 1.77 -11.34
C GLU A 93 -3.04 1.49 -10.38
N VAL A 94 -3.47 2.48 -9.61
CA VAL A 94 -4.69 2.38 -8.80
C VAL A 94 -5.84 2.90 -9.64
N PRO A 95 -6.81 2.06 -10.05
CA PRO A 95 -7.99 2.52 -10.77
C PRO A 95 -8.75 3.54 -9.92
N ILE A 96 -9.32 4.56 -10.57
CA ILE A 96 -9.98 5.68 -9.90
C ILE A 96 -11.06 5.22 -8.91
N TYR A 97 -11.82 4.18 -9.24
CA TYR A 97 -12.88 3.65 -8.38
C TYR A 97 -12.40 2.58 -7.38
N GLN A 98 -11.09 2.35 -7.31
CA GLN A 98 -10.43 1.51 -6.29
C GLN A 98 -9.59 2.32 -5.31
N ALA A 99 -9.51 3.65 -5.49
CA ALA A 99 -8.61 4.53 -4.74
C ALA A 99 -8.98 4.64 -3.26
N ASP A 100 -10.26 4.68 -2.90
CA ASP A 100 -10.70 4.84 -1.52
C ASP A 100 -11.89 3.94 -1.14
N PRO A 101 -12.17 3.77 0.18
CA PRO A 101 -13.24 2.90 0.65
C PRO A 101 -14.64 3.32 0.25
N ILE A 102 -14.90 4.60 0.02
CA ILE A 102 -16.22 5.11 -0.35
C ILE A 102 -16.51 4.74 -1.81
N VAL A 103 -15.62 5.10 -2.73
CA VAL A 103 -15.80 4.80 -4.16
C VAL A 103 -15.80 3.28 -4.43
N ARG A 104 -15.01 2.50 -3.72
CA ARG A 104 -15.05 1.03 -3.85
C ARG A 104 -16.40 0.41 -3.50
N ARG A 105 -17.17 1.07 -2.64
CA ARG A 105 -18.50 0.62 -2.19
C ARG A 105 -19.66 1.30 -2.91
N ALA A 106 -19.38 2.27 -3.78
CA ALA A 106 -20.39 2.96 -4.56
C ALA A 106 -20.80 2.10 -5.77
N GLU A 107 -21.85 1.30 -5.60
CA GLU A 107 -22.32 0.38 -6.63
C GLU A 107 -22.56 1.07 -7.98
N SER A 108 -23.14 2.26 -7.97
CA SER A 108 -23.37 3.05 -9.17
C SER A 108 -22.08 3.38 -9.95
N LEU A 109 -20.97 3.60 -9.26
CA LEU A 109 -19.67 3.84 -9.88
C LEU A 109 -19.07 2.54 -10.43
N GLN A 110 -19.22 1.44 -9.72
CA GLN A 110 -18.72 0.14 -10.16
C GLN A 110 -19.47 -0.45 -11.37
N LEU A 111 -20.62 0.10 -11.74
CA LEU A 111 -21.39 -0.26 -12.93
C LEU A 111 -21.06 0.61 -14.16
N THR A 112 -20.16 1.57 -14.02
CA THR A 112 -19.76 2.43 -15.14
C THR A 112 -18.69 1.76 -16.00
N HIS A 113 -18.52 2.29 -17.23
CA HIS A 113 -17.48 1.82 -18.16
C HIS A 113 -16.06 1.94 -17.58
N ASP A 114 -15.80 2.96 -16.75
CA ASP A 114 -14.49 3.19 -16.14
C ASP A 114 -14.14 2.21 -15.00
N ALA A 115 -15.09 1.37 -14.61
CA ALA A 115 -14.91 0.31 -13.60
C ALA A 115 -14.71 -1.08 -14.22
N GLU A 116 -14.16 -1.16 -15.42
CA GLU A 116 -13.89 -2.44 -16.09
C GLU A 116 -13.01 -3.38 -15.25
N SER A 117 -13.24 -4.68 -15.43
CA SER A 117 -12.37 -5.70 -14.84
C SER A 117 -10.92 -5.50 -15.28
N PRO A 118 -9.94 -5.66 -14.39
CA PRO A 118 -8.55 -5.41 -14.73
C PRO A 118 -8.05 -6.38 -15.79
N LYS A 119 -7.32 -5.82 -16.75
CA LYS A 119 -6.57 -6.55 -17.78
C LYS A 119 -5.07 -6.34 -17.58
N ALA A 120 -4.28 -7.22 -18.18
CA ALA A 120 -2.86 -7.01 -18.34
C ALA A 120 -2.61 -6.33 -19.68
N TRP A 121 -2.18 -5.07 -19.66
CA TRP A 121 -1.91 -4.31 -20.87
C TRP A 121 -0.44 -4.35 -21.21
N ALA A 122 -0.07 -4.73 -22.42
CA ALA A 122 1.31 -4.82 -22.85
C ALA A 122 1.48 -4.30 -24.29
N ALA A 123 2.70 -3.87 -24.65
CA ALA A 123 3.02 -3.50 -26.00
C ALA A 123 2.91 -4.70 -26.96
N PRO A 124 2.55 -4.50 -28.25
CA PRO A 124 2.47 -5.57 -29.25
C PRO A 124 3.72 -6.46 -29.29
N VAL A 125 4.89 -5.87 -29.22
CA VAL A 125 6.18 -6.56 -29.18
C VAL A 125 6.31 -7.54 -27.99
N VAL A 126 5.72 -7.21 -26.83
CA VAL A 126 5.71 -8.09 -25.66
C VAL A 126 4.81 -9.30 -25.92
N LEU A 127 3.63 -9.07 -26.49
CA LEU A 127 2.71 -10.14 -26.86
C LEU A 127 3.36 -11.10 -27.87
N GLU A 128 3.96 -10.57 -28.93
CA GLU A 128 4.65 -11.35 -29.96
C GLU A 128 5.78 -12.21 -29.35
N ARG A 129 6.63 -11.60 -28.51
CA ARG A 129 7.73 -12.30 -27.81
C ARG A 129 7.25 -13.46 -26.94
N LEU A 130 6.06 -13.34 -26.36
CA LEU A 130 5.44 -14.36 -25.51
C LEU A 130 4.55 -15.34 -26.27
N GLY A 131 4.37 -15.16 -27.58
CA GLY A 131 3.45 -15.96 -28.38
C GLY A 131 1.98 -15.77 -27.98
N LEU A 132 1.62 -14.57 -27.54
CA LEU A 132 0.28 -14.20 -27.06
C LEU A 132 -0.42 -13.30 -28.07
N VAL A 133 -1.74 -13.31 -28.02
CA VAL A 133 -2.59 -12.36 -28.72
C VAL A 133 -3.57 -11.70 -27.73
N SER A 134 -4.01 -10.50 -28.06
CA SER A 134 -5.03 -9.80 -27.26
C SER A 134 -6.27 -10.68 -27.06
N GLY A 135 -6.77 -10.76 -25.85
CA GLY A 135 -7.88 -11.63 -25.46
C GLY A 135 -7.44 -12.99 -24.86
N ASN A 136 -6.16 -13.37 -24.94
CA ASN A 136 -5.70 -14.58 -24.27
C ASN A 136 -5.81 -14.45 -22.76
N GLN A 137 -6.17 -15.56 -22.09
CA GLN A 137 -6.05 -15.66 -20.65
C GLN A 137 -4.61 -16.01 -20.26
N VAL A 138 -4.07 -15.27 -19.31
CA VAL A 138 -2.70 -15.44 -18.84
C VAL A 138 -2.65 -15.59 -17.33
N LYS A 139 -1.68 -16.34 -16.88
CA LYS A 139 -1.26 -16.40 -15.49
C LYS A 139 -0.06 -15.45 -15.31
N ILE A 140 -0.16 -14.56 -14.36
CA ILE A 140 0.90 -13.60 -14.03
C ILE A 140 1.38 -13.89 -12.63
N SER A 141 2.69 -14.02 -12.48
CA SER A 141 3.33 -14.27 -11.19
C SER A 141 4.27 -13.12 -10.83
N GLN A 142 4.20 -12.64 -9.58
CA GLN A 142 5.10 -11.64 -9.02
C GLN A 142 5.47 -12.04 -7.59
N GLY A 143 6.74 -12.31 -7.34
CA GLY A 143 7.15 -12.86 -6.06
C GLY A 143 6.42 -14.17 -5.73
N ARG A 144 5.61 -14.16 -4.68
CA ARG A 144 4.75 -15.30 -4.29
C ARG A 144 3.31 -15.16 -4.77
N GLY A 145 2.97 -14.02 -5.36
CA GLY A 145 1.62 -13.70 -5.81
C GLY A 145 1.33 -14.19 -7.21
N ILE A 146 0.08 -14.55 -7.45
CA ILE A 146 -0.42 -15.01 -8.75
C ILE A 146 -1.75 -14.34 -9.05
N ALA A 147 -1.92 -13.88 -10.28
CA ALA A 147 -3.20 -13.41 -10.82
C ALA A 147 -3.48 -14.07 -12.17
N LYS A 148 -4.77 -14.22 -12.49
CA LYS A 148 -5.24 -14.68 -13.81
C LYS A 148 -6.01 -13.54 -14.45
N LEU A 149 -5.57 -13.10 -15.60
CA LEU A 149 -6.12 -11.94 -16.30
C LEU A 149 -6.20 -12.19 -17.81
N GLU A 150 -7.06 -11.45 -18.47
CA GLU A 150 -7.01 -11.29 -19.92
C GLU A 150 -5.83 -10.36 -20.25
N ILE A 151 -5.01 -10.70 -21.24
CA ILE A 151 -4.00 -9.81 -21.78
C ILE A 151 -4.57 -9.01 -22.96
N ALA A 152 -4.22 -7.73 -23.01
CA ALA A 152 -4.63 -6.82 -24.07
C ALA A 152 -3.44 -6.01 -24.60
N SER A 153 -3.54 -5.52 -25.82
CA SER A 153 -2.50 -4.73 -26.47
C SER A 153 -2.67 -3.23 -26.19
N ASP A 154 -1.56 -2.55 -25.86
CA ASP A 154 -1.47 -1.10 -25.76
C ASP A 154 -0.15 -0.62 -26.38
N GLU A 155 -0.20 0.03 -27.53
CA GLU A 155 0.96 0.50 -28.28
C GLU A 155 1.74 1.62 -27.58
N LYS A 156 1.16 2.23 -26.56
CA LYS A 156 1.79 3.33 -25.80
C LYS A 156 2.72 2.84 -24.69
N LEU A 157 2.69 1.55 -24.40
CA LEU A 157 3.51 0.98 -23.34
C LEU A 157 4.93 0.67 -23.82
N PRO A 158 5.94 0.78 -22.95
CA PRO A 158 7.30 0.35 -23.24
C PRO A 158 7.38 -1.15 -23.56
N ASN A 159 8.37 -1.52 -24.39
CA ASN A 159 8.53 -2.90 -24.89
C ASN A 159 8.99 -3.94 -23.85
N ASN A 160 9.17 -3.52 -22.61
CA ASN A 160 9.57 -4.40 -21.51
C ASN A 160 8.64 -4.27 -20.30
N CYS A 161 7.47 -3.66 -20.48
CA CYS A 161 6.53 -3.41 -19.39
C CYS A 161 5.17 -4.04 -19.65
N VAL A 162 4.49 -4.36 -18.55
CA VAL A 162 3.08 -4.71 -18.51
C VAL A 162 2.37 -3.85 -17.48
N ARG A 163 1.29 -3.18 -17.87
CA ARG A 163 0.46 -2.40 -16.98
C ARG A 163 -0.65 -3.29 -16.42
N ILE A 164 -0.73 -3.37 -15.08
CA ILE A 164 -1.72 -4.19 -14.38
C ILE A 164 -2.25 -3.37 -13.22
N ALA A 165 -3.57 -3.18 -13.19
CA ALA A 165 -4.24 -2.49 -12.10
C ALA A 165 -3.88 -3.13 -10.74
N CYS A 166 -3.70 -2.31 -9.73
CA CYS A 166 -3.55 -2.73 -8.34
C CYS A 166 -4.80 -2.39 -7.53
N ALA A 167 -4.81 -2.74 -6.26
CA ALA A 167 -5.93 -2.51 -5.34
C ALA A 167 -7.27 -3.16 -5.77
N HIS A 168 -7.29 -4.02 -6.77
CA HIS A 168 -8.46 -4.77 -7.20
C HIS A 168 -8.40 -6.22 -6.66
N PRO A 169 -9.53 -6.84 -6.28
CA PRO A 169 -9.54 -8.21 -5.75
C PRO A 169 -8.83 -9.24 -6.62
N MET A 170 -8.89 -9.11 -7.95
CA MET A 170 -8.23 -10.02 -8.89
C MET A 170 -6.71 -9.87 -8.94
N THR A 171 -6.15 -8.74 -8.52
CA THR A 171 -4.72 -8.41 -8.69
C THR A 171 -3.99 -8.15 -7.39
N ILE A 172 -4.72 -8.04 -6.27
CA ILE A 172 -4.14 -7.74 -4.96
C ILE A 172 -3.09 -8.75 -4.51
N ALA A 173 -3.19 -9.99 -4.97
CA ALA A 173 -2.24 -11.05 -4.65
C ALA A 173 -0.84 -10.82 -5.25
N LEU A 174 -0.73 -10.01 -6.30
CA LEU A 174 0.56 -9.70 -6.92
C LEU A 174 1.49 -8.86 -6.02
N GLY A 175 0.93 -8.11 -5.07
CA GLY A 175 1.70 -7.33 -4.10
C GLY A 175 2.22 -6.01 -4.68
N ASP A 176 3.51 -5.93 -4.93
CA ASP A 176 4.19 -4.70 -5.30
C ASP A 176 3.67 -4.07 -6.60
N LEU A 177 3.62 -2.72 -6.62
CA LEU A 177 3.15 -1.96 -7.79
C LEU A 177 4.12 -2.04 -8.97
N PHE A 178 5.39 -2.26 -8.69
CA PHE A 178 6.49 -2.32 -9.66
C PHE A 178 7.31 -3.58 -9.42
N GLY A 179 8.11 -3.94 -10.39
CA GLY A 179 9.03 -5.07 -10.32
C GLY A 179 8.75 -6.13 -11.38
N GLU A 180 9.64 -7.08 -11.46
CA GLU A 180 9.61 -8.12 -12.47
C GLU A 180 8.40 -9.05 -12.29
N VAL A 181 7.78 -9.40 -13.41
CA VAL A 181 6.68 -10.37 -13.48
C VAL A 181 6.94 -11.43 -14.54
N PHE A 182 6.37 -12.60 -14.29
CA PHE A 182 6.37 -13.72 -15.26
C PHE A 182 4.96 -13.91 -15.79
N ILE A 183 4.83 -14.04 -17.11
CA ILE A 183 3.56 -14.17 -17.81
C ILE A 183 3.54 -15.48 -18.57
N GLU A 184 2.57 -16.31 -18.31
CA GLU A 184 2.36 -17.62 -18.94
C GLU A 184 0.96 -17.69 -19.55
N LYS A 185 0.83 -18.27 -20.74
CA LYS A 185 -0.48 -18.56 -21.35
C LYS A 185 -1.21 -19.65 -20.54
N LEU A 186 -2.50 -19.47 -20.32
CA LEU A 186 -3.37 -20.46 -19.69
C LEU A 186 -3.98 -21.42 -20.72
#